data_bbca5c3a56571e16d26763aeb973bff4
#
_entry.id   bbca5c3a56571e16d26763aeb973bff4
#
_cell.length_a   1.000
_cell.length_b   1.000
_cell.length_c   1.000
_cell.angle_alpha   90.00
_cell.angle_beta   90.00
_cell.angle_gamma   90.00
#
_symmetry.space_group_name_H-M   'P 1'
#
loop_
_entity.id
_entity.type
_entity.pdbx_description
1 polymer ?
#
loop_
_entity_poly.entity_id
_entity_poly.type
_entity_poly.pdbx_seq_one_letter_code
_entity_poly.pdbx_strand_id
1 'polypeptide(L)'
;MQYVICTIRGKLVILRSDKLGTTYGIYELSKQIGVSPWYWMADAPIQKHEQLFARSGIYTDGEPKVKYRGIFINDEWPSFGTWCQNQFGGINSKAYAHIFELMLRLKANYFWPAMWDSRFNEDDPLSPQIADEMGIVMGTSHHEPMMRAHKEYVYRKDSIGAWDYSTNKHNLDRFFEEGLERNKHYDNLIT
;
A
#
# COMPACT_ATOMS: atom_id res chain seq x y z
N MET A 1 8.48 -12.94 -6.11
CA MET A 1 7.55 -12.83 -4.96
C MET A 1 7.03 -14.21 -4.51
N GLN A 2 7.86 -15.23 -4.68
CA GLN A 2 7.51 -16.60 -4.28
C GLN A 2 7.96 -16.87 -2.84
N TYR A 3 7.21 -17.68 -2.11
CA TYR A 3 7.60 -18.22 -0.82
C TYR A 3 7.47 -19.74 -0.81
N VAL A 4 8.23 -20.37 0.08
CA VAL A 4 8.09 -21.79 0.43
C VAL A 4 8.08 -21.90 1.95
N ILE A 5 7.06 -22.52 2.50
CA ILE A 5 6.99 -22.89 3.93
C ILE A 5 7.34 -24.37 4.01
N CYS A 6 8.34 -24.72 4.77
CA CYS A 6 8.74 -26.13 4.91
C CYS A 6 9.24 -26.45 6.32
N THR A 7 9.33 -27.74 6.64
CA THR A 7 9.90 -28.22 7.88
C THR A 7 11.29 -28.81 7.63
N ILE A 8 12.30 -28.24 8.28
CA ILE A 8 13.69 -28.71 8.20
C ILE A 8 14.18 -29.03 9.61
N ARG A 9 14.56 -30.29 9.85
CA ARG A 9 15.04 -30.77 11.15
C ARG A 9 14.11 -30.37 12.33
N GLY A 10 12.80 -30.53 12.13
CA GLY A 10 11.80 -30.21 13.13
C GLY A 10 11.52 -28.70 13.34
N LYS A 11 12.12 -27.82 12.53
CA LYS A 11 11.89 -26.37 12.59
C LYS A 11 11.07 -25.94 11.38
N LEU A 12 10.09 -25.06 11.61
CA LEU A 12 9.35 -24.38 10.53
C LEU A 12 10.25 -23.31 9.92
N VAL A 13 10.40 -23.34 8.60
CA VAL A 13 11.26 -22.44 7.83
C VAL A 13 10.46 -21.83 6.70
N ILE A 14 10.59 -20.51 6.52
CA ILE A 14 10.03 -19.78 5.39
C ILE A 14 11.18 -19.34 4.50
N LEU A 15 11.24 -19.88 3.29
CA LEU A 15 12.18 -19.51 2.25
C LEU A 15 11.53 -18.55 1.26
N ARG A 16 12.31 -17.70 0.63
CA ARG A 16 11.81 -16.63 -0.23
C ARG A 16 12.65 -16.43 -1.49
N SER A 17 12.04 -15.86 -2.53
CA SER A 17 12.76 -15.28 -3.68
C SER A 17 13.14 -13.81 -3.46
N ASP A 18 12.36 -13.06 -2.64
CA ASP A 18 12.52 -11.63 -2.39
C ASP A 18 11.85 -11.20 -1.06
N LYS A 19 11.98 -9.92 -0.69
CA LYS A 19 11.42 -9.34 0.56
C LYS A 19 9.93 -9.67 0.74
N LEU A 20 9.11 -9.46 -0.29
CA LEU A 20 7.67 -9.72 -0.21
C LEU A 20 7.32 -11.20 -0.09
N GLY A 21 8.12 -12.08 -0.68
CA GLY A 21 7.94 -13.53 -0.55
C GLY A 21 7.96 -13.99 0.92
N THR A 22 8.87 -13.45 1.75
CA THR A 22 8.87 -13.76 3.20
C THR A 22 7.60 -13.26 3.87
N THR A 23 7.20 -12.02 3.60
CA THR A 23 6.01 -11.40 4.17
C THR A 23 4.75 -12.20 3.82
N TYR A 24 4.61 -12.62 2.57
CA TYR A 24 3.48 -13.47 2.14
C TYR A 24 3.49 -14.85 2.83
N GLY A 25 4.67 -15.44 3.00
CA GLY A 25 4.79 -16.72 3.72
C GLY A 25 4.41 -16.61 5.20
N ILE A 26 4.81 -15.52 5.87
CA ILE A 26 4.42 -15.24 7.26
C ILE A 26 2.90 -15.02 7.35
N TYR A 27 2.30 -14.24 6.47
CA TYR A 27 0.86 -14.01 6.48
C TYR A 27 0.05 -15.25 6.05
N GLU A 28 0.59 -16.10 5.17
CA GLU A 28 -0.04 -17.39 4.88
C GLU A 28 -0.08 -18.27 6.14
N LEU A 29 1.04 -18.37 6.86
CA LEU A 29 1.06 -19.08 8.14
C LEU A 29 0.08 -18.47 9.13
N SER A 30 0.06 -17.14 9.27
CA SER A 30 -0.89 -16.42 10.12
C SER A 30 -2.35 -16.77 9.78
N LYS A 31 -2.70 -16.86 8.51
CA LYS A 31 -4.02 -17.27 8.05
C LYS A 31 -4.33 -18.72 8.43
N GLN A 32 -3.37 -19.63 8.25
CA GLN A 32 -3.55 -21.05 8.55
C GLN A 32 -3.76 -21.32 10.04
N ILE A 33 -3.23 -20.48 10.92
CA ILE A 33 -3.43 -20.57 12.38
C ILE A 33 -4.66 -19.79 12.89
N GLY A 34 -5.52 -19.30 11.98
CA GLY A 34 -6.82 -18.73 12.34
C GLY A 34 -6.92 -17.21 12.36
N VAL A 35 -5.91 -16.48 11.84
CA VAL A 35 -5.98 -15.01 11.71
C VAL A 35 -6.42 -14.65 10.29
N SER A 36 -7.69 -14.32 10.13
CA SER A 36 -8.23 -13.86 8.84
C SER A 36 -7.53 -12.59 8.36
N PRO A 37 -7.29 -12.41 7.05
CA PRO A 37 -6.88 -11.10 6.50
C PRO A 37 -7.81 -9.95 6.90
N TRP A 38 -9.07 -10.24 7.15
CA TRP A 38 -10.14 -9.29 7.45
C TRP A 38 -10.40 -9.09 8.96
N TYR A 39 -9.49 -9.53 9.82
CA TYR A 39 -9.71 -9.59 11.26
C TYR A 39 -10.02 -8.23 11.91
N TRP A 40 -9.52 -7.13 11.34
CA TRP A 40 -9.71 -5.80 11.89
C TRP A 40 -10.66 -4.91 11.06
N MET A 41 -10.85 -5.21 9.75
CA MET A 41 -11.65 -4.37 8.86
C MET A 41 -13.11 -4.86 8.74
N ALA A 42 -13.34 -6.16 8.76
CA ALA A 42 -14.65 -6.76 8.53
C ALA A 42 -15.13 -7.63 9.71
N ASP A 43 -14.66 -7.33 10.91
CA ASP A 43 -15.04 -8.00 12.16
C ASP A 43 -14.91 -9.54 12.12
N ALA A 44 -14.01 -10.05 11.27
CA ALA A 44 -13.75 -11.48 11.19
C ALA A 44 -13.02 -11.95 12.44
N PRO A 45 -13.62 -12.81 13.30
CA PRO A 45 -13.03 -13.17 14.59
C PRO A 45 -11.74 -13.96 14.41
N ILE A 46 -10.76 -13.67 15.24
CA ILE A 46 -9.54 -14.48 15.34
C ILE A 46 -9.88 -15.78 16.06
N GLN A 47 -9.57 -16.92 15.43
CA GLN A 47 -9.70 -18.23 16.05
C GLN A 47 -8.56 -18.43 17.06
N LYS A 48 -8.91 -18.61 18.32
CA LYS A 48 -7.93 -18.86 19.38
C LYS A 48 -7.74 -20.37 19.60
N HIS A 49 -6.50 -20.81 19.64
CA HIS A 49 -6.13 -22.19 19.89
C HIS A 49 -5.13 -22.24 21.06
N GLU A 50 -5.29 -23.21 21.96
CA GLU A 50 -4.32 -23.44 23.05
C GLU A 50 -3.00 -24.03 22.55
N GLN A 51 -3.06 -24.77 21.45
CA GLN A 51 -1.91 -25.37 20.77
C GLN A 51 -2.02 -25.19 19.27
N LEU A 52 -0.88 -24.97 18.64
CA LEU A 52 -0.77 -24.84 17.18
C LEU A 52 0.13 -25.95 16.65
N PHE A 53 -0.31 -26.60 15.60
CA PHE A 53 0.42 -27.67 14.94
C PHE A 53 0.67 -27.31 13.47
N ALA A 54 1.91 -27.44 13.02
CA ALA A 54 2.26 -27.36 11.61
C ALA A 54 2.48 -28.79 11.06
N ARG A 55 1.75 -29.11 10.00
CA ARG A 55 1.99 -30.40 9.29
C ARG A 55 3.32 -30.32 8.56
N SER A 56 4.16 -31.33 8.73
CA SER A 56 5.41 -31.44 7.95
C SER A 56 5.11 -31.52 6.46
N GLY A 57 5.90 -30.80 5.67
CA GLY A 57 5.70 -30.76 4.22
C GLY A 57 6.37 -29.55 3.57
N ILE A 58 6.08 -29.36 2.30
CA ILE A 58 6.49 -28.20 1.50
C ILE A 58 5.22 -27.56 0.98
N TYR A 59 5.03 -26.29 1.30
CA TYR A 59 3.85 -25.51 0.94
C TYR A 59 4.26 -24.25 0.20
N THR A 60 3.66 -23.99 -0.95
CA THR A 60 3.90 -22.81 -1.78
C THR A 60 2.71 -22.57 -2.69
N ASP A 61 2.44 -21.30 -3.00
CA ASP A 61 1.48 -20.92 -4.07
C ASP A 61 2.17 -20.76 -5.43
N GLY A 62 3.50 -20.93 -5.47
CA GLY A 62 4.30 -20.65 -6.64
C GLY A 62 4.53 -19.16 -6.90
N GLU A 63 5.01 -18.85 -8.09
CA GLU A 63 5.26 -17.48 -8.50
C GLU A 63 3.97 -16.84 -9.05
N PRO A 64 3.59 -15.62 -8.60
CA PRO A 64 2.45 -14.93 -9.16
C PRO A 64 2.64 -14.64 -10.66
N LYS A 65 1.63 -14.93 -11.45
CA LYS A 65 1.64 -14.66 -12.90
C LYS A 65 1.54 -13.18 -13.24
N VAL A 66 0.99 -12.38 -12.33
CA VAL A 66 0.86 -10.93 -12.48
C VAL A 66 1.78 -10.25 -11.47
N LYS A 67 2.64 -9.36 -11.95
CA LYS A 67 3.64 -8.67 -11.12
C LYS A 67 2.99 -7.72 -10.12
N TYR A 68 2.07 -6.88 -10.56
CA TYR A 68 1.39 -5.90 -9.74
C TYR A 68 -0.06 -6.33 -9.51
N ARG A 69 -0.43 -6.47 -8.25
CA ARG A 69 -1.76 -6.87 -7.79
C ARG A 69 -2.18 -5.89 -6.72
N GLY A 70 -3.23 -5.15 -6.96
CA GLY A 70 -3.53 -4.02 -6.10
C GLY A 70 -5.00 -3.69 -6.00
N ILE A 71 -5.23 -2.64 -5.22
CA ILE A 71 -6.53 -2.03 -5.02
C ILE A 71 -6.43 -0.52 -5.22
N PHE A 72 -7.56 0.04 -5.57
CA PHE A 72 -7.82 1.47 -5.61
C PHE A 72 -8.80 1.82 -4.48
N ILE A 73 -8.53 2.89 -3.75
CA ILE A 73 -9.43 3.40 -2.71
C ILE A 73 -9.69 4.88 -2.96
N ASN A 74 -10.97 5.24 -3.11
CA ASN A 74 -11.37 6.63 -3.08
C ASN A 74 -11.25 7.20 -1.67
N ASP A 75 -10.62 8.36 -1.55
CA ASP A 75 -10.49 9.11 -0.30
C ASP A 75 -11.68 10.05 -0.02
N GLU A 76 -12.86 9.64 -0.43
CA GLU A 76 -14.07 10.45 -0.41
C GLU A 76 -14.78 10.45 0.94
N TRP A 77 -15.56 11.52 1.16
CA TRP A 77 -16.47 11.69 2.27
C TRP A 77 -17.92 11.46 1.80
N PRO A 78 -18.82 10.92 2.67
CA PRO A 78 -18.62 10.58 4.08
C PRO A 78 -18.05 9.18 4.36
N SER A 79 -17.80 8.32 3.35
CA SER A 79 -17.45 6.93 3.57
C SER A 79 -16.04 6.75 4.12
N PHE A 80 -15.03 6.66 3.27
CA PHE A 80 -13.65 6.36 3.68
C PHE A 80 -13.06 7.43 4.60
N GLY A 81 -13.30 8.70 4.28
CA GLY A 81 -12.80 9.82 5.09
C GLY A 81 -13.34 9.80 6.52
N THR A 82 -14.67 9.60 6.71
CA THR A 82 -15.26 9.50 8.05
C THR A 82 -14.77 8.27 8.80
N TRP A 83 -14.64 7.15 8.11
CA TRP A 83 -14.09 5.93 8.72
C TRP A 83 -12.65 6.15 9.21
N CYS A 84 -11.78 6.70 8.37
CA CYS A 84 -10.41 7.04 8.77
C CYS A 84 -10.36 8.04 9.93
N GLN A 85 -11.21 9.07 9.90
CA GLN A 85 -11.30 10.07 10.97
C GLN A 85 -11.66 9.42 12.30
N ASN A 86 -12.64 8.51 12.31
CA ASN A 86 -13.10 7.85 13.54
C ASN A 86 -12.09 6.84 14.08
N GLN A 87 -11.37 6.13 13.21
CA GLN A 87 -10.46 5.07 13.62
C GLN A 87 -9.02 5.57 13.86
N PHE A 88 -8.55 6.53 13.08
CA PHE A 88 -7.13 6.93 13.03
C PHE A 88 -6.90 8.43 13.19
N GLY A 89 -7.96 9.22 13.30
CA GLY A 89 -7.89 10.68 13.36
C GLY A 89 -7.70 11.35 12.00
N GLY A 90 -7.86 10.63 10.89
CA GLY A 90 -7.76 11.14 9.53
C GLY A 90 -7.23 10.10 8.54
N ILE A 91 -7.14 10.49 7.27
CA ILE A 91 -6.48 9.72 6.22
C ILE A 91 -4.97 9.98 6.34
N ASN A 92 -4.25 9.08 7.00
CA ASN A 92 -2.85 9.25 7.38
C ASN A 92 -2.09 7.91 7.33
N SER A 93 -0.82 7.93 7.69
CA SER A 93 0.06 6.77 7.70
C SER A 93 -0.48 5.60 8.54
N LYS A 94 -1.22 5.87 9.63
CA LYS A 94 -1.82 4.81 10.46
C LYS A 94 -2.92 4.07 9.70
N ALA A 95 -3.79 4.81 9.00
CA ALA A 95 -4.81 4.23 8.15
C ALA A 95 -4.18 3.42 7.00
N TYR A 96 -3.18 3.99 6.32
CA TYR A 96 -2.48 3.32 5.23
C TYR A 96 -1.72 2.07 5.69
N ALA A 97 -1.07 2.09 6.86
CA ALA A 97 -0.40 0.91 7.39
C ALA A 97 -1.35 -0.29 7.53
N HIS A 98 -2.58 -0.07 8.00
CA HIS A 98 -3.60 -1.11 8.11
C HIS A 98 -4.08 -1.61 6.74
N ILE A 99 -4.26 -0.71 5.77
CA ILE A 99 -4.62 -1.06 4.39
C ILE A 99 -3.49 -1.89 3.76
N PHE A 100 -2.23 -1.47 3.92
CA PHE A 100 -1.07 -2.18 3.38
C PHE A 100 -0.92 -3.56 4.03
N GLU A 101 -1.17 -3.69 5.33
CA GLU A 101 -1.21 -4.99 5.99
C GLU A 101 -2.27 -5.91 5.37
N LEU A 102 -3.50 -5.42 5.18
CA LEU A 102 -4.56 -6.18 4.52
C LEU A 102 -4.13 -6.63 3.13
N MET A 103 -3.56 -5.73 2.34
CA MET A 103 -3.07 -6.03 0.99
C MET A 103 -2.01 -7.15 1.02
N LEU A 104 -1.03 -7.05 1.91
CA LEU A 104 0.02 -8.05 2.04
C LEU A 104 -0.52 -9.41 2.49
N ARG A 105 -1.51 -9.44 3.38
CA ARG A 105 -2.24 -10.65 3.78
C ARG A 105 -3.00 -11.29 2.63
N LEU A 106 -3.48 -10.49 1.69
CA LEU A 106 -4.13 -10.91 0.45
C LEU A 106 -3.14 -11.13 -0.71
N LYS A 107 -1.83 -11.04 -0.46
CA LYS A 107 -0.75 -11.18 -1.45
C LYS A 107 -0.77 -10.14 -2.56
N ALA A 108 -1.34 -8.96 -2.27
CA ALA A 108 -1.27 -7.78 -3.12
C ALA A 108 -0.01 -6.96 -2.80
N ASN A 109 0.39 -6.08 -3.72
CA ASN A 109 1.60 -5.27 -3.61
C ASN A 109 1.53 -3.91 -4.31
N TYR A 110 0.37 -3.51 -4.79
CA TYR A 110 0.19 -2.26 -5.51
C TYR A 110 -0.99 -1.48 -4.95
N PHE A 111 -0.76 -0.24 -4.57
CA PHE A 111 -1.79 0.61 -4.01
C PHE A 111 -1.97 1.88 -4.84
N TRP A 112 -3.21 2.25 -5.01
CA TRP A 112 -3.64 3.37 -5.80
C TRP A 112 -4.61 4.23 -5.00
N PRO A 113 -4.13 5.22 -4.25
CA PRO A 113 -5.00 6.16 -3.56
C PRO A 113 -5.60 7.12 -4.58
N ALA A 114 -6.90 7.39 -4.51
CA ALA A 114 -7.50 8.50 -5.21
C ALA A 114 -7.29 9.77 -4.39
N MET A 115 -6.26 10.51 -4.64
CA MET A 115 -5.88 11.73 -3.92
C MET A 115 -6.82 12.91 -4.23
N TRP A 116 -8.13 12.66 -4.12
CA TRP A 116 -9.18 13.65 -4.40
C TRP A 116 -9.32 14.67 -3.29
N ASP A 117 -9.47 14.20 -2.05
CA ASP A 117 -9.60 15.02 -0.85
C ASP A 117 -8.35 15.02 0.02
N SER A 118 -7.45 14.08 -0.17
CA SER A 118 -6.17 13.96 0.53
C SER A 118 -4.98 14.15 -0.41
N ARG A 119 -3.80 14.36 0.20
CA ARG A 119 -2.51 14.48 -0.50
C ARG A 119 -1.55 13.48 0.10
N PHE A 120 -1.55 12.27 -0.42
CA PHE A 120 -0.79 11.13 0.12
C PHE A 120 0.65 11.49 0.53
N ASN A 121 1.34 12.26 -0.31
CA ASN A 121 2.74 12.62 -0.11
C ASN A 121 2.96 13.89 0.75
N GLU A 122 1.92 14.66 1.10
CA GLU A 122 2.05 15.93 1.80
C GLU A 122 1.33 15.96 3.15
N ASP A 123 0.16 15.33 3.27
CA ASP A 123 -0.64 15.41 4.50
C ASP A 123 0.01 14.67 5.67
N ASP A 124 0.71 13.57 5.38
CA ASP A 124 1.51 12.84 6.35
C ASP A 124 2.77 12.28 5.70
N PRO A 125 3.96 12.85 5.96
CA PRO A 125 5.23 12.42 5.37
C PRO A 125 5.60 10.96 5.68
N LEU A 126 5.00 10.34 6.70
CA LEU A 126 5.21 8.93 7.01
C LEU A 126 4.47 7.99 6.05
N SER A 127 3.45 8.48 5.33
CA SER A 127 2.67 7.63 4.41
C SER A 127 3.53 7.01 3.29
N PRO A 128 4.33 7.77 2.52
CA PRO A 128 5.21 7.18 1.51
C PRO A 128 6.33 6.33 2.12
N GLN A 129 6.86 6.71 3.30
CA GLN A 129 7.86 5.91 4.00
C GLN A 129 7.33 4.52 4.38
N ILE A 130 6.14 4.44 4.96
CA ILE A 130 5.52 3.17 5.35
C ILE A 130 5.23 2.31 4.12
N ALA A 131 4.79 2.90 3.01
CA ALA A 131 4.61 2.18 1.75
C ALA A 131 5.91 1.51 1.29
N ASP A 132 7.02 2.24 1.31
CA ASP A 132 8.34 1.72 0.96
C ASP A 132 8.82 0.63 1.93
N GLU A 133 8.74 0.88 3.22
CA GLU A 133 9.12 -0.10 4.26
C GLU A 133 8.34 -1.41 4.15
N MET A 134 7.05 -1.34 3.83
CA MET A 134 6.18 -2.50 3.65
C MET A 134 6.29 -3.12 2.25
N GLY A 135 6.99 -2.49 1.32
CA GLY A 135 7.18 -2.99 -0.04
C GLY A 135 5.94 -2.86 -0.92
N ILE A 136 5.09 -1.88 -0.64
CA ILE A 136 3.91 -1.57 -1.45
C ILE A 136 4.32 -0.62 -2.56
N VAL A 137 4.04 -1.00 -3.79
CA VAL A 137 4.24 -0.14 -4.96
C VAL A 137 3.10 0.86 -5.02
N MET A 138 3.46 2.13 -5.06
CA MET A 138 2.50 3.23 -5.11
C MET A 138 2.30 3.71 -6.54
N GLY A 139 1.05 3.84 -6.95
CA GLY A 139 0.66 4.54 -8.17
C GLY A 139 -0.18 5.76 -7.84
N THR A 140 -0.61 6.46 -8.88
CA THR A 140 -1.54 7.59 -8.78
C THR A 140 -2.68 7.44 -9.77
N SER A 141 -3.78 8.13 -9.54
CA SER A 141 -4.93 8.12 -10.41
C SER A 141 -4.69 8.98 -11.67
N HIS A 142 -5.59 8.89 -12.64
CA HIS A 142 -5.47 9.58 -13.92
C HIS A 142 -5.49 11.11 -13.85
N HIS A 143 -5.87 11.68 -12.71
CA HIS A 143 -5.81 13.12 -12.44
C HIS A 143 -4.51 13.58 -11.78
N GLU A 144 -3.58 12.69 -11.50
CA GLU A 144 -2.49 12.90 -10.55
C GLU A 144 -1.14 12.48 -11.13
N PRO A 145 -0.71 13.13 -12.23
CA PRO A 145 0.54 12.79 -12.85
C PRO A 145 1.74 13.13 -11.95
N MET A 146 2.82 12.37 -12.10
CA MET A 146 4.11 12.62 -11.45
C MET A 146 4.02 12.68 -9.91
N MET A 147 3.19 11.81 -9.33
CA MET A 147 2.97 11.72 -7.87
C MET A 147 2.43 13.01 -7.25
N ARG A 148 1.68 13.81 -8.01
CA ARG A 148 0.99 15.01 -7.53
C ARG A 148 -0.47 14.73 -7.28
N ALA A 149 -0.95 15.00 -6.07
CA ALA A 149 -2.38 14.97 -5.78
C ALA A 149 -3.11 16.16 -6.41
N HIS A 150 -4.34 15.97 -6.85
CA HIS A 150 -5.17 17.04 -7.40
C HIS A 150 -5.26 18.27 -6.47
N LYS A 151 -5.41 18.04 -5.17
CA LYS A 151 -5.45 19.11 -4.16
C LYS A 151 -4.17 19.93 -4.07
N GLU A 152 -3.01 19.37 -4.41
CA GLU A 152 -1.77 20.14 -4.43
C GLU A 152 -1.84 21.26 -5.47
N TYR A 153 -2.39 20.99 -6.65
CA TYR A 153 -2.64 22.01 -7.65
C TYR A 153 -3.70 23.02 -7.18
N VAL A 154 -4.84 22.52 -6.68
CA VAL A 154 -5.94 23.40 -6.23
C VAL A 154 -5.48 24.41 -5.20
N TYR A 155 -4.70 23.99 -4.20
CA TYR A 155 -4.17 24.88 -3.16
C TYR A 155 -3.08 25.84 -3.64
N ARG A 156 -2.42 25.52 -4.74
CA ARG A 156 -1.32 26.34 -5.31
C ARG A 156 -1.71 26.99 -6.65
N LYS A 157 -2.97 26.95 -7.02
CA LYS A 157 -3.45 27.42 -8.33
C LYS A 157 -3.00 28.85 -8.65
N ASP A 158 -3.05 29.76 -7.68
CA ASP A 158 -2.67 31.16 -7.88
C ASP A 158 -1.18 31.32 -8.18
N SER A 159 -0.33 30.44 -7.68
CA SER A 159 1.11 30.45 -7.91
C SER A 159 1.53 29.62 -9.14
N ILE A 160 0.82 28.55 -9.44
CA ILE A 160 1.10 27.68 -10.60
C ILE A 160 0.50 28.27 -11.88
N GLY A 161 -0.69 28.87 -11.80
CA GLY A 161 -1.43 29.38 -12.94
C GLY A 161 -2.36 28.34 -13.57
N ALA A 162 -2.70 28.53 -14.85
CA ALA A 162 -3.66 27.70 -15.54
C ALA A 162 -3.19 26.23 -15.69
N TRP A 163 -4.15 25.28 -15.55
CA TRP A 163 -3.93 23.88 -15.90
C TRP A 163 -4.06 23.67 -17.39
N ASP A 164 -3.16 24.31 -18.13
CA ASP A 164 -3.09 24.27 -19.58
C ASP A 164 -1.63 24.25 -20.00
N TYR A 165 -1.18 23.08 -20.43
CA TYR A 165 0.21 22.88 -20.79
C TYR A 165 0.65 23.66 -22.01
N SER A 166 -0.28 24.02 -22.91
CA SER A 166 0.04 24.81 -24.10
C SER A 166 0.41 26.25 -23.76
N THR A 167 -0.17 26.81 -22.70
CA THR A 167 0.03 28.20 -22.29
C THR A 167 0.85 28.37 -21.01
N ASN A 168 1.01 27.31 -20.22
CA ASN A 168 1.66 27.35 -18.91
C ASN A 168 2.69 26.25 -18.69
N LYS A 169 3.36 25.81 -19.75
CA LYS A 169 4.31 24.69 -19.74
C LYS A 169 5.35 24.82 -18.63
N HIS A 170 6.00 25.98 -18.52
CA HIS A 170 7.13 26.17 -17.58
C HIS A 170 6.75 25.93 -16.11
N ASN A 171 5.62 26.47 -15.67
CA ASN A 171 5.19 26.29 -14.27
C ASN A 171 4.67 24.87 -14.01
N LEU A 172 4.03 24.24 -15.01
CA LEU A 172 3.57 22.87 -14.88
C LEU A 172 4.74 21.88 -14.88
N ASP A 173 5.76 22.08 -15.72
CA ASP A 173 6.99 21.28 -15.69
C ASP A 173 7.62 21.32 -14.28
N ARG A 174 7.82 22.52 -13.74
CA ARG A 174 8.37 22.68 -12.39
C ARG A 174 7.50 21.99 -11.34
N PHE A 175 6.18 22.14 -11.43
CA PHE A 175 5.25 21.47 -10.50
C PHE A 175 5.39 19.95 -10.55
N PHE A 176 5.53 19.35 -11.73
CA PHE A 176 5.72 17.92 -11.90
C PHE A 176 7.12 17.46 -11.46
N GLU A 177 8.16 18.20 -11.84
CA GLU A 177 9.54 17.92 -11.43
C GLU A 177 9.69 17.89 -9.90
N GLU A 178 9.10 18.85 -9.19
CA GLU A 178 9.10 18.87 -7.73
C GLU A 178 8.40 17.62 -7.14
N GLY A 179 7.36 17.08 -7.78
CA GLY A 179 6.69 15.85 -7.37
C GLY A 179 7.59 14.64 -7.49
N LEU A 180 8.32 14.52 -8.59
CA LEU A 180 9.29 13.44 -8.81
C LEU A 180 10.49 13.57 -7.88
N GLU A 181 11.04 14.77 -7.73
CA GLU A 181 12.18 15.05 -6.86
C GLU A 181 11.90 14.70 -5.39
N ARG A 182 10.70 15.04 -4.90
CA ARG A 182 10.24 14.67 -3.55
C ARG A 182 10.29 13.17 -3.30
N ASN A 183 9.99 12.37 -4.31
CA ASN A 183 9.83 10.92 -4.18
C ASN A 183 11.01 10.10 -4.75
N LYS A 184 12.05 10.73 -5.28
CA LYS A 184 13.16 10.06 -6.01
C LYS A 184 13.93 9.01 -5.21
N HIS A 185 13.85 9.06 -3.89
CA HIS A 185 14.54 8.11 -3.00
C HIS A 185 13.74 6.84 -2.71
N TYR A 186 12.51 6.76 -3.22
CA TYR A 186 11.68 5.55 -3.13
C TYR A 186 11.74 4.77 -4.45
N ASP A 187 12.03 3.47 -4.36
CA ASP A 187 12.12 2.58 -5.54
C ASP A 187 10.77 1.94 -5.92
N ASN A 188 9.74 2.19 -5.14
CA ASN A 188 8.43 1.53 -5.23
C ASN A 188 7.34 2.42 -5.83
N LEU A 189 7.65 3.22 -6.83
CA LEU A 189 6.73 4.16 -7.46
C LEU A 189 6.46 3.80 -8.92
N ILE A 190 5.23 4.04 -9.37
CA ILE A 190 4.82 4.04 -10.77
C ILE A 190 4.07 5.35 -11.02
N THR A 191 4.60 6.18 -11.92
CA THR A 191 4.05 7.49 -12.30
C THR A 191 3.45 7.45 -13.70
#